data_fd228a4b8d6ea194370db6ed39029a82
#
_entry.id   fd228a4b8d6ea194370db6ed39029a82
#
_cell.length_a   1.000
_cell.length_b   1.000
_cell.length_c   1.000
_cell.angle_alpha   90.00
_cell.angle_beta   90.00
_cell.angle_gamma   90.00
#
_symmetry.space_group_name_H-M   'P 1'
#
loop_
_entity.id
_entity.type
_entity.pdbx_description
1 polymer ?
#
loop_
_entity_poly.entity_id
_entity_poly.type
_entity_poly.pdbx_seq_one_letter_code
_entity_poly.pdbx_strand_id
1 'polypeptide(L)'
;MQPSNVIKVSFKEQMLQAREVAIIQSVNRLLAEKGFEAMTVDEVAADVGIAKASLYKHFPSKEDLAAAAMVLVMQRAQAFLATLQDADAPMNNLRAVVRWTMGLKLAGEMPSLPSQNSSLRATLLQNRDYMDGLVDLSDRLGAWIEAAQKQGSLNPKLPAVAVLYTIYARACDPVLEFLKMGGQHSKEEIIELVLCTCFEGLSARNPAKL
;
A
#
# COMPACT_ATOMS: atom_id res chain seq x y z
N MET A 1 22.44 36.11 4.50
CA MET A 1 21.95 35.01 5.37
C MET A 1 20.65 35.46 6.02
N GLN A 2 19.51 35.01 5.52
CA GLN A 2 18.22 35.23 6.19
C GLN A 2 17.99 34.09 7.17
N PRO A 3 17.50 34.34 8.39
CA PRO A 3 17.20 33.29 9.35
C PRO A 3 15.97 32.51 8.85
N SER A 4 16.12 31.20 8.74
CA SER A 4 15.03 30.26 8.48
C SER A 4 14.00 30.40 9.60
N ASN A 5 12.81 30.87 9.24
CA ASN A 5 11.67 31.02 10.14
C ASN A 5 11.13 29.60 10.47
N VAL A 6 11.69 28.96 11.47
CA VAL A 6 11.17 27.69 12.00
C VAL A 6 9.85 28.02 12.70
N ILE A 7 8.74 27.73 12.03
CA ILE A 7 7.40 27.83 12.62
C ILE A 7 7.36 26.89 13.83
N LYS A 8 7.41 27.43 15.04
CA LYS A 8 7.25 26.66 16.28
C LYS A 8 5.79 26.17 16.36
N VAL A 9 5.58 24.88 16.02
CA VAL A 9 4.31 24.20 16.26
C VAL A 9 4.03 24.20 17.76
N SER A 10 2.85 24.63 18.20
CA SER A 10 2.50 24.68 19.62
C SER A 10 2.41 23.27 20.20
N PHE A 11 2.65 23.13 21.51
CA PHE A 11 2.52 21.83 22.20
C PHE A 11 1.12 21.21 22.01
N LYS A 12 0.08 22.05 21.99
CA LYS A 12 -1.29 21.61 21.73
C LYS A 12 -1.45 21.00 20.33
N GLU A 13 -0.85 21.61 19.32
CA GLU A 13 -0.86 21.10 17.94
C GLU A 13 -0.07 19.80 17.80
N GLN A 14 1.08 19.71 18.46
CA GLN A 14 1.87 18.47 18.48
C GLN A 14 1.09 17.32 19.11
N MET A 15 0.40 17.57 20.23
CA MET A 15 -0.45 16.56 20.87
C MET A 15 -1.64 16.14 19.99
N LEU A 16 -2.22 17.11 19.24
CA LEU A 16 -3.31 16.82 18.31
C LEU A 16 -2.83 15.94 17.16
N GLN A 17 -1.71 16.28 16.55
CA GLN A 17 -1.08 15.51 15.48
C GLN A 17 -0.67 14.09 15.93
N ALA A 18 -0.05 13.97 17.11
CA ALA A 18 0.32 12.68 17.66
C ALA A 18 -0.90 11.77 17.88
N ARG A 19 -2.01 12.33 18.34
CA ARG A 19 -3.28 11.61 18.51
C ARG A 19 -3.86 11.16 17.17
N GLU A 20 -3.87 12.03 16.17
CA GLU A 20 -4.35 11.73 14.83
C GLU A 20 -3.53 10.59 14.19
N VAL A 21 -2.22 10.65 14.31
CA VAL A 21 -1.33 9.57 13.85
C VAL A 21 -1.65 8.25 14.55
N ALA A 22 -1.84 8.25 15.88
CA ALA A 22 -2.20 7.04 16.62
C ALA A 22 -3.55 6.46 16.18
N ILE A 23 -4.54 7.32 15.92
CA ILE A 23 -5.85 6.90 15.40
C ILE A 23 -5.68 6.23 14.03
N ILE A 24 -5.00 6.88 13.08
CA ILE A 24 -4.80 6.37 11.72
C ILE A 24 -4.04 5.05 11.74
N GLN A 25 -3.02 4.90 12.60
CA GLN A 25 -2.28 3.64 12.76
C GLN A 25 -3.17 2.50 13.27
N SER A 26 -4.01 2.77 14.28
CA SER A 26 -4.99 1.80 14.79
C SER A 26 -5.97 1.37 13.69
N VAL A 27 -6.51 2.33 12.95
CA VAL A 27 -7.40 2.05 11.80
C VAL A 27 -6.71 1.21 10.74
N ASN A 28 -5.48 1.56 10.36
CA ASN A 28 -4.71 0.81 9.36
C ASN A 28 -4.55 -0.67 9.77
N ARG A 29 -4.22 -0.92 11.04
CA ARG A 29 -4.09 -2.27 11.58
C ARG A 29 -5.42 -3.03 11.54
N LEU A 30 -6.51 -2.43 12.02
CA LEU A 30 -7.83 -3.05 12.03
C LEU A 30 -8.37 -3.32 10.62
N LEU A 31 -8.09 -2.42 9.65
CA LEU A 31 -8.41 -2.64 8.23
C LEU A 31 -7.60 -3.80 7.63
N ALA A 32 -6.34 -3.96 8.02
CA ALA A 32 -5.52 -5.07 7.57
C ALA A 32 -5.96 -6.41 8.16
N GLU A 33 -6.36 -6.44 9.44
CA GLU A 33 -6.78 -7.64 10.16
C GLU A 33 -8.15 -8.17 9.72
N LYS A 34 -9.15 -7.29 9.61
CA LYS A 34 -10.55 -7.70 9.40
C LYS A 34 -11.30 -6.98 8.28
N GLY A 35 -10.67 -6.01 7.64
CA GLY A 35 -11.28 -5.21 6.57
C GLY A 35 -12.27 -4.16 7.07
N PHE A 36 -12.74 -3.34 6.12
CA PHE A 36 -13.58 -2.19 6.43
C PHE A 36 -14.94 -2.58 7.02
N GLU A 37 -15.60 -3.59 6.49
CA GLU A 37 -16.98 -3.93 6.91
C GLU A 37 -17.02 -4.38 8.37
N ALA A 38 -16.04 -5.18 8.80
CA ALA A 38 -15.97 -5.73 10.15
C ALA A 38 -15.33 -4.80 11.19
N MET A 39 -14.59 -3.78 10.77
CA MET A 39 -14.04 -2.76 11.68
C MET A 39 -15.16 -1.92 12.28
N THR A 40 -15.08 -1.60 13.57
CA THR A 40 -15.99 -0.68 14.23
C THR A 40 -15.25 0.55 14.80
N VAL A 41 -15.95 1.68 14.88
CA VAL A 41 -15.39 2.91 15.46
C VAL A 41 -15.15 2.74 16.97
N ASP A 42 -15.93 1.90 17.64
CA ASP A 42 -15.74 1.61 19.08
C ASP A 42 -14.42 0.85 19.33
N GLU A 43 -14.06 -0.09 18.45
CA GLU A 43 -12.77 -0.79 18.54
C GLU A 43 -11.58 0.15 18.34
N VAL A 44 -11.67 1.07 17.37
CA VAL A 44 -10.63 2.10 17.16
C VAL A 44 -10.50 2.98 18.41
N ALA A 45 -11.62 3.42 18.99
CA ALA A 45 -11.64 4.25 20.18
C ALA A 45 -11.00 3.52 21.38
N ALA A 46 -11.35 2.26 21.56
CA ALA A 46 -10.81 1.40 22.63
C ALA A 46 -9.30 1.16 22.47
N ASP A 47 -8.85 0.89 21.23
CA ASP A 47 -7.45 0.62 20.92
C ASP A 47 -6.54 1.84 21.16
N VAL A 48 -7.04 3.04 20.84
CA VAL A 48 -6.31 4.31 21.06
C VAL A 48 -6.48 4.83 22.49
N GLY A 49 -7.43 4.29 23.25
CA GLY A 49 -7.72 4.73 24.61
C GLY A 49 -8.40 6.10 24.70
N ILE A 50 -9.29 6.43 23.74
CA ILE A 50 -10.03 7.70 23.71
C ILE A 50 -11.54 7.46 23.62
N ALA A 51 -12.31 8.49 24.02
CA ALA A 51 -13.77 8.42 23.86
C ALA A 51 -14.17 8.46 22.37
N LYS A 52 -15.17 7.69 21.96
CA LYS A 52 -15.73 7.68 20.59
C LYS A 52 -16.09 9.09 20.09
N ALA A 53 -16.65 9.95 20.96
CA ALA A 53 -16.94 11.33 20.62
C ALA A 53 -15.70 12.16 20.26
N SER A 54 -14.51 11.76 20.75
CA SER A 54 -13.24 12.41 20.38
C SER A 54 -12.79 11.99 18.97
N LEU A 55 -13.05 10.76 18.55
CA LEU A 55 -12.79 10.33 17.16
C LEU A 55 -13.60 11.14 16.16
N TYR A 56 -14.90 11.33 16.40
CA TYR A 56 -15.78 12.09 15.51
C TYR A 56 -15.44 13.60 15.42
N LYS A 57 -14.60 14.12 16.31
CA LYS A 57 -14.04 15.49 16.16
C LYS A 57 -12.95 15.56 15.10
N HIS A 58 -12.26 14.46 14.85
CA HIS A 58 -11.18 14.36 13.85
C HIS A 58 -11.71 13.82 12.52
N PHE A 59 -12.60 12.82 12.58
CA PHE A 59 -13.10 12.09 11.41
C PHE A 59 -14.62 11.97 11.49
N PRO A 60 -15.38 12.68 10.62
CA PRO A 60 -16.84 12.74 10.71
C PRO A 60 -17.56 11.41 10.55
N SER A 61 -16.95 10.46 9.82
CA SER A 61 -17.54 9.14 9.55
C SER A 61 -16.52 8.00 9.69
N LYS A 62 -17.00 6.77 9.68
CA LYS A 62 -16.18 5.56 9.60
C LYS A 62 -15.42 5.50 8.26
N GLU A 63 -16.05 5.97 7.21
CA GLU A 63 -15.50 6.06 5.86
C GLU A 63 -14.33 7.05 5.81
N ASP A 64 -14.46 8.25 6.40
CA ASP A 64 -13.39 9.24 6.46
C ASP A 64 -12.20 8.73 7.28
N LEU A 65 -12.50 8.04 8.38
CA LEU A 65 -11.49 7.41 9.22
C LEU A 65 -10.68 6.35 8.44
N ALA A 66 -11.39 5.49 7.71
CA ALA A 66 -10.76 4.47 6.87
C ALA A 66 -10.03 5.08 5.66
N ALA A 67 -10.59 6.13 5.04
CA ALA A 67 -9.95 6.83 3.93
C ALA A 67 -8.62 7.46 4.36
N ALA A 68 -8.53 8.05 5.56
CA ALA A 68 -7.28 8.58 6.09
C ALA A 68 -6.19 7.50 6.24
N ALA A 69 -6.54 6.27 6.65
CA ALA A 69 -5.61 5.16 6.68
C ALA A 69 -5.16 4.73 5.28
N MET A 70 -6.05 4.76 4.28
CA MET A 70 -5.70 4.47 2.89
C MET A 70 -4.80 5.56 2.28
N VAL A 71 -5.01 6.83 2.62
CA VAL A 71 -4.11 7.94 2.26
C VAL A 71 -2.71 7.73 2.86
N LEU A 72 -2.62 7.31 4.13
CA LEU A 72 -1.33 6.96 4.74
C LEU A 72 -0.60 5.86 3.96
N VAL A 73 -1.30 4.86 3.45
CA VAL A 73 -0.69 3.81 2.61
C VAL A 73 -0.12 4.40 1.32
N MET A 74 -0.84 5.32 0.66
CA MET A 74 -0.33 6.03 -0.53
C MET A 74 0.91 6.85 -0.21
N GLN A 75 0.91 7.59 0.89
CA GLN A 75 2.07 8.35 1.35
C GLN A 75 3.29 7.46 1.64
N ARG A 76 3.08 6.30 2.29
CA ARG A 76 4.14 5.31 2.52
C ARG A 76 4.68 4.74 1.21
N ALA A 77 3.80 4.47 0.24
CA ALA A 77 4.22 4.02 -1.09
C ALA A 77 5.07 5.07 -1.80
N GLN A 78 4.64 6.33 -1.81
CA GLN A 78 5.40 7.45 -2.39
C GLN A 78 6.77 7.63 -1.70
N ALA A 79 6.81 7.57 -0.37
CA ALA A 79 8.05 7.65 0.39
C ALA A 79 9.00 6.49 0.03
N PHE A 80 8.48 5.27 -0.11
CA PHE A 80 9.26 4.13 -0.56
C PHE A 80 9.78 4.33 -2.00
N LEU A 81 8.93 4.76 -2.94
CA LEU A 81 9.34 5.04 -4.31
C LEU A 81 10.45 6.11 -4.38
N ALA A 82 10.41 7.10 -3.51
CA ALA A 82 11.46 8.13 -3.44
C ALA A 82 12.83 7.58 -3.01
N THR A 83 12.89 6.41 -2.37
CA THR A 83 14.16 5.73 -2.04
C THR A 83 14.75 4.95 -3.22
N LEU A 84 13.96 4.67 -4.25
CA LEU A 84 14.40 3.94 -5.44
C LEU A 84 15.04 4.91 -6.45
N GLN A 85 16.17 4.51 -7.01
CA GLN A 85 16.87 5.34 -7.99
C GLN A 85 16.35 5.06 -9.40
N ASP A 86 16.10 6.11 -10.19
CA ASP A 86 15.69 5.95 -11.59
C ASP A 86 16.81 5.40 -12.48
N ALA A 87 18.06 5.48 -12.00
CA ALA A 87 19.22 4.86 -12.65
C ALA A 87 19.27 3.34 -12.52
N ASP A 88 18.51 2.75 -11.60
CA ASP A 88 18.40 1.31 -11.47
C ASP A 88 17.62 0.72 -12.66
N ALA A 89 17.89 -0.57 -12.97
CA ALA A 89 17.11 -1.25 -14.00
C ALA A 89 15.63 -1.22 -13.64
N PRO A 90 14.74 -0.77 -14.55
CA PRO A 90 13.30 -0.61 -14.26
C PRO A 90 12.66 -1.87 -13.68
N MET A 91 13.10 -3.05 -14.12
CA MET A 91 12.63 -4.33 -13.58
C MET A 91 12.99 -4.50 -12.10
N ASN A 92 14.15 -4.02 -11.66
CA ASN A 92 14.54 -4.09 -10.25
C ASN A 92 13.64 -3.22 -9.38
N ASN A 93 13.29 -2.02 -9.86
CA ASN A 93 12.36 -1.11 -9.18
C ASN A 93 10.95 -1.74 -9.07
N LEU A 94 10.42 -2.33 -10.16
CA LEU A 94 9.15 -3.04 -10.13
C LEU A 94 9.16 -4.21 -9.12
N ARG A 95 10.22 -5.02 -9.11
CA ARG A 95 10.38 -6.11 -8.13
C ARG A 95 10.48 -5.59 -6.70
N ALA A 96 11.18 -4.47 -6.48
CA ALA A 96 11.32 -3.86 -5.18
C ALA A 96 9.96 -3.38 -4.63
N VAL A 97 9.13 -2.75 -5.48
CA VAL A 97 7.77 -2.33 -5.11
C VAL A 97 6.91 -3.53 -4.72
N VAL A 98 6.92 -4.59 -5.53
CA VAL A 98 6.14 -5.81 -5.23
C VAL A 98 6.62 -6.46 -3.92
N ARG A 99 7.95 -6.56 -3.72
CA ARG A 99 8.54 -7.08 -2.48
C ARG A 99 8.11 -6.28 -1.26
N TRP A 100 8.21 -4.95 -1.34
CA TRP A 100 7.81 -4.05 -0.27
C TRP A 100 6.32 -4.18 0.07
N THR A 101 5.46 -4.20 -0.95
CA THR A 101 4.01 -4.34 -0.80
C THR A 101 3.63 -5.67 -0.11
N MET A 102 4.23 -6.79 -0.55
CA MET A 102 4.00 -8.09 0.07
C MET A 102 4.56 -8.16 1.49
N GLY A 103 5.69 -7.49 1.76
CA GLY A 103 6.24 -7.37 3.10
C GLY A 103 5.27 -6.69 4.06
N LEU A 104 4.65 -5.57 3.66
CA LEU A 104 3.60 -4.90 4.44
C LEU A 104 2.38 -5.80 4.65
N LYS A 105 1.95 -6.54 3.61
CA LYS A 105 0.81 -7.46 3.72
C LYS A 105 1.07 -8.56 4.76
N LEU A 106 2.23 -9.21 4.69
CA LEU A 106 2.62 -10.25 5.67
C LEU A 106 2.86 -9.72 7.08
N ALA A 107 3.19 -8.43 7.21
CA ALA A 107 3.29 -7.75 8.50
C ALA A 107 1.93 -7.33 9.10
N GLY A 108 0.82 -7.46 8.34
CA GLY A 108 -0.50 -6.99 8.78
C GLY A 108 -0.64 -5.46 8.73
N GLU A 109 0.14 -4.79 7.86
CA GLU A 109 0.18 -3.35 7.73
C GLU A 109 -0.43 -2.83 6.41
N MET A 110 -0.87 -3.73 5.55
CA MET A 110 -1.52 -3.42 4.28
C MET A 110 -3.02 -3.66 4.39
N PRO A 111 -3.86 -2.60 4.42
CA PRO A 111 -5.30 -2.74 4.41
C PRO A 111 -5.80 -3.51 3.19
N SER A 112 -6.86 -4.26 3.36
CA SER A 112 -7.54 -4.89 2.23
C SER A 112 -8.28 -3.83 1.40
N LEU A 113 -8.27 -3.97 0.08
CA LEU A 113 -9.06 -3.10 -0.79
C LEU A 113 -10.56 -3.30 -0.51
N PRO A 114 -11.34 -2.20 -0.48
CA PRO A 114 -12.78 -2.30 -0.26
C PRO A 114 -13.46 -3.06 -1.42
N SER A 115 -14.50 -3.80 -1.09
CA SER A 115 -15.34 -4.46 -2.10
C SER A 115 -15.98 -3.43 -3.04
N GLN A 116 -16.47 -3.90 -4.20
CA GLN A 116 -17.08 -3.00 -5.20
C GLN A 116 -18.30 -2.25 -4.67
N ASN A 117 -19.03 -2.86 -3.74
CA ASN A 117 -20.25 -2.28 -3.16
C ASN A 117 -20.01 -1.59 -1.81
N SER A 118 -18.75 -1.42 -1.39
CA SER A 118 -18.41 -0.77 -0.12
C SER A 118 -18.60 0.74 -0.20
N SER A 119 -19.17 1.34 0.85
CA SER A 119 -19.27 2.80 1.02
C SER A 119 -17.88 3.45 1.05
N LEU A 120 -16.88 2.77 1.61
CA LEU A 120 -15.49 3.24 1.60
C LEU A 120 -14.97 3.48 0.18
N ARG A 121 -15.34 2.63 -0.80
CA ARG A 121 -14.91 2.82 -2.19
C ARG A 121 -15.41 4.14 -2.76
N ALA A 122 -16.67 4.50 -2.51
CA ALA A 122 -17.24 5.76 -2.96
C ALA A 122 -16.52 6.96 -2.34
N THR A 123 -16.22 6.88 -1.04
CA THR A 123 -15.46 7.91 -0.32
C THR A 123 -14.04 8.06 -0.86
N LEU A 124 -13.32 6.96 -1.13
CA LEU A 124 -11.98 6.99 -1.70
C LEU A 124 -11.94 7.64 -3.09
N LEU A 125 -12.93 7.37 -3.94
CA LEU A 125 -13.01 7.99 -5.27
C LEU A 125 -13.26 9.51 -5.21
N GLN A 126 -13.79 10.02 -4.10
CA GLN A 126 -14.00 11.45 -3.84
C GLN A 126 -12.85 12.08 -3.02
N ASN A 127 -12.00 11.27 -2.42
CA ASN A 127 -10.88 11.75 -1.62
C ASN A 127 -9.71 12.15 -2.53
N ARG A 128 -9.43 13.46 -2.57
CA ARG A 128 -8.42 14.02 -3.44
C ARG A 128 -7.02 13.48 -3.16
N ASP A 129 -6.62 13.45 -1.90
CA ASP A 129 -5.27 13.02 -1.51
C ASP A 129 -5.02 11.56 -1.87
N TYR A 130 -6.06 10.71 -1.72
CA TYR A 130 -5.99 9.31 -2.15
C TYR A 130 -5.87 9.18 -3.66
N MET A 131 -6.70 9.92 -4.42
CA MET A 131 -6.71 9.85 -5.89
C MET A 131 -5.43 10.43 -6.50
N ASP A 132 -4.95 11.56 -6.01
CA ASP A 132 -3.68 12.15 -6.45
C ASP A 132 -2.53 11.17 -6.17
N GLY A 133 -2.47 10.57 -4.98
CA GLY A 133 -1.48 9.57 -4.64
C GLY A 133 -1.53 8.31 -5.52
N LEU A 134 -2.73 7.87 -5.89
CA LEU A 134 -2.94 6.72 -6.78
C LEU A 134 -2.48 7.03 -8.21
N VAL A 135 -2.74 8.24 -8.71
CA VAL A 135 -2.31 8.69 -10.03
C VAL A 135 -0.78 8.76 -10.07
N ASP A 136 -0.14 9.44 -9.12
CA ASP A 136 1.32 9.55 -9.04
C ASP A 136 2.00 8.18 -8.99
N LEU A 137 1.47 7.26 -8.18
CA LEU A 137 1.97 5.89 -8.11
C LEU A 137 1.82 5.17 -9.45
N SER A 138 0.65 5.30 -10.10
CA SER A 138 0.38 4.65 -11.39
C SER A 138 1.28 5.17 -12.50
N ASP A 139 1.51 6.47 -12.57
CA ASP A 139 2.37 7.11 -13.56
C ASP A 139 3.82 6.64 -13.41
N ARG A 140 4.32 6.60 -12.17
CA ARG A 140 5.69 6.15 -11.91
C ARG A 140 5.91 4.67 -12.24
N LEU A 141 5.00 3.80 -11.81
CA LEU A 141 5.07 2.38 -12.16
C LEU A 141 4.88 2.17 -13.67
N GLY A 142 3.98 2.91 -14.30
CA GLY A 142 3.75 2.90 -15.75
C GLY A 142 5.02 3.21 -16.53
N ALA A 143 5.74 4.27 -16.14
CA ALA A 143 7.01 4.64 -16.75
C ALA A 143 8.06 3.51 -16.64
N TRP A 144 8.18 2.85 -15.49
CA TRP A 144 9.09 1.71 -15.32
C TRP A 144 8.64 0.47 -16.12
N ILE A 145 7.33 0.21 -16.23
CA ILE A 145 6.80 -0.88 -17.05
C ILE A 145 7.17 -0.65 -18.52
N GLU A 146 6.91 0.52 -19.06
CA GLU A 146 7.25 0.86 -20.45
C GLU A 146 8.76 0.79 -20.70
N ALA A 147 9.57 1.29 -19.78
CA ALA A 147 11.03 1.21 -19.88
C ALA A 147 11.52 -0.24 -19.86
N ALA A 148 10.97 -1.09 -18.99
CA ALA A 148 11.30 -2.51 -18.92
C ALA A 148 10.89 -3.26 -20.20
N GLN A 149 9.75 -2.90 -20.80
CA GLN A 149 9.28 -3.44 -22.09
C GLN A 149 10.21 -3.05 -23.23
N LYS A 150 10.62 -1.76 -23.30
CA LYS A 150 11.60 -1.27 -24.29
C LYS A 150 12.96 -1.94 -24.18
N GLN A 151 13.40 -2.27 -22.96
CA GLN A 151 14.64 -3.01 -22.70
C GLN A 151 14.53 -4.52 -22.94
N GLY A 152 13.32 -5.04 -23.22
CA GLY A 152 13.08 -6.48 -23.41
C GLY A 152 13.12 -7.32 -22.11
N SER A 153 13.21 -6.69 -20.93
CA SER A 153 13.19 -7.37 -19.64
C SER A 153 11.76 -7.68 -19.17
N LEU A 154 10.75 -7.03 -19.75
CA LEU A 154 9.33 -7.30 -19.57
C LEU A 154 8.68 -7.55 -20.94
N ASN A 155 7.70 -8.46 -20.98
CA ASN A 155 7.04 -8.86 -22.24
C ASN A 155 6.34 -7.66 -22.92
N PRO A 156 6.81 -7.20 -24.09
CA PRO A 156 6.26 -6.03 -24.78
C PRO A 156 4.87 -6.26 -25.41
N LYS A 157 4.41 -7.53 -25.47
CA LYS A 157 3.07 -7.86 -25.97
C LYS A 157 1.98 -7.66 -24.93
N LEU A 158 2.33 -7.50 -23.66
CA LEU A 158 1.37 -7.25 -22.60
C LEU A 158 1.02 -5.76 -22.56
N PRO A 159 -0.26 -5.37 -22.53
CA PRO A 159 -0.63 -3.98 -22.27
C PRO A 159 -0.05 -3.53 -20.93
N ALA A 160 0.56 -2.33 -20.87
CA ALA A 160 1.17 -1.80 -19.65
C ALA A 160 0.17 -1.75 -18.48
N VAL A 161 -1.10 -1.44 -18.75
CA VAL A 161 -2.17 -1.42 -17.76
C VAL A 161 -2.42 -2.81 -17.14
N ALA A 162 -2.31 -3.89 -17.93
CA ALA A 162 -2.48 -5.25 -17.41
C ALA A 162 -1.32 -5.63 -16.45
N VAL A 163 -0.10 -5.20 -16.78
CA VAL A 163 1.06 -5.37 -15.89
C VAL A 163 0.89 -4.57 -14.61
N LEU A 164 0.46 -3.31 -14.71
CA LEU A 164 0.20 -2.44 -13.56
C LEU A 164 -0.81 -3.06 -12.59
N TYR A 165 -1.95 -3.52 -13.09
CA TYR A 165 -2.96 -4.17 -12.22
C TYR A 165 -2.49 -5.52 -11.68
N THR A 166 -1.63 -6.24 -12.38
CA THR A 166 -0.98 -7.46 -11.85
C THR A 166 -0.07 -7.12 -10.65
N ILE A 167 0.65 -6.01 -10.72
CA ILE A 167 1.47 -5.50 -9.60
C ILE A 167 0.57 -5.08 -8.44
N TYR A 168 -0.48 -4.31 -8.69
CA TYR A 168 -1.42 -3.89 -7.64
C TYR A 168 -2.12 -5.07 -6.94
N ALA A 169 -2.42 -6.13 -7.67
CA ALA A 169 -3.03 -7.32 -7.09
C ALA A 169 -2.17 -7.97 -5.99
N ARG A 170 -0.85 -7.73 -5.98
CA ARG A 170 0.05 -8.25 -4.93
C ARG A 170 -0.23 -7.64 -3.56
N ALA A 171 -0.84 -6.45 -3.49
CA ALA A 171 -1.27 -5.85 -2.22
C ALA A 171 -2.38 -6.65 -1.51
N CYS A 172 -3.18 -7.41 -2.26
CA CYS A 172 -4.31 -8.18 -1.77
C CYS A 172 -4.20 -9.67 -2.11
N ASP A 173 -2.98 -10.17 -2.39
CA ASP A 173 -2.78 -11.53 -2.85
C ASP A 173 -3.07 -12.55 -1.73
N PRO A 174 -4.12 -13.39 -1.87
CA PRO A 174 -4.46 -14.38 -0.86
C PRO A 174 -3.42 -15.51 -0.75
N VAL A 175 -2.58 -15.70 -1.79
CA VAL A 175 -1.53 -16.73 -1.78
C VAL A 175 -0.54 -16.50 -0.64
N LEU A 176 -0.27 -15.23 -0.29
CA LEU A 176 0.62 -14.89 0.83
C LEU A 176 0.11 -15.49 2.16
N GLU A 177 -1.18 -15.35 2.44
CA GLU A 177 -1.78 -15.88 3.68
C GLU A 177 -1.87 -17.41 3.65
N PHE A 178 -2.20 -18.03 2.52
CA PHE A 178 -2.22 -19.47 2.40
C PHE A 178 -0.84 -20.12 2.63
N LEU A 179 0.21 -19.53 2.05
CA LEU A 179 1.58 -20.01 2.27
C LEU A 179 2.03 -19.81 3.72
N LYS A 180 1.66 -18.67 4.34
CA LYS A 180 1.94 -18.38 5.75
C LYS A 180 1.23 -19.37 6.68
N MET A 181 -0.05 -19.67 6.44
CA MET A 181 -0.82 -20.65 7.21
C MET A 181 -0.26 -22.07 7.09
N GLY A 182 0.33 -22.41 5.96
CA GLY A 182 1.00 -23.69 5.74
C GLY A 182 2.23 -23.93 6.61
N GLY A 183 2.83 -22.87 7.15
CA GLY A 183 3.93 -22.91 8.13
C GLY A 183 5.24 -23.52 7.61
N GLN A 184 5.36 -23.76 6.29
CA GLN A 184 6.52 -24.43 5.67
C GLN A 184 7.59 -23.44 5.19
N HIS A 185 7.27 -22.15 5.12
CA HIS A 185 8.12 -21.12 4.56
C HIS A 185 8.24 -19.91 5.47
N SER A 186 9.42 -19.29 5.52
CA SER A 186 9.62 -17.98 6.13
C SER A 186 8.92 -16.88 5.33
N LYS A 187 8.78 -15.69 5.91
CA LYS A 187 8.18 -14.54 5.21
C LYS A 187 8.96 -14.18 3.96
N GLU A 188 10.28 -14.22 4.03
CA GLU A 188 11.21 -13.95 2.95
C GLU A 188 11.06 -14.96 1.81
N GLU A 189 10.98 -16.25 2.13
CA GLU A 189 10.74 -17.31 1.15
C GLU A 189 9.39 -17.17 0.46
N ILE A 190 8.32 -16.84 1.21
CA ILE A 190 6.99 -16.60 0.63
C ILE A 190 7.04 -15.46 -0.38
N ILE A 191 7.70 -14.35 -0.04
CA ILE A 191 7.85 -13.20 -0.94
C ILE A 191 8.60 -13.61 -2.21
N GLU A 192 9.71 -14.34 -2.11
CA GLU A 192 10.49 -14.75 -3.28
C GLU A 192 9.71 -15.73 -4.17
N LEU A 193 8.95 -16.68 -3.60
CA LEU A 193 8.08 -17.58 -4.35
C LEU A 193 7.04 -16.81 -5.16
N VAL A 194 6.36 -15.83 -4.55
CA VAL A 194 5.34 -15.03 -5.24
C VAL A 194 5.96 -14.07 -6.25
N LEU A 195 7.14 -13.49 -5.97
CA LEU A 195 7.91 -12.71 -6.95
C LEU A 195 8.28 -13.53 -8.18
N CYS A 196 8.77 -14.74 -7.97
CA CYS A 196 9.11 -15.66 -9.06
C CYS A 196 7.88 -15.94 -9.94
N THR A 197 6.74 -16.31 -9.35
CA THR A 197 5.51 -16.55 -10.14
C THR A 197 5.01 -15.31 -10.85
N CYS A 198 5.16 -14.13 -10.25
CA CYS A 198 4.71 -12.86 -10.81
C CYS A 198 5.53 -12.42 -12.03
N PHE A 199 6.85 -12.51 -11.96
CA PHE A 199 7.75 -11.96 -12.98
C PHE A 199 8.36 -13.00 -13.92
N GLU A 200 8.36 -14.28 -13.54
CA GLU A 200 8.95 -15.36 -14.32
C GLU A 200 7.91 -16.35 -14.84
N GLY A 201 6.71 -16.35 -14.23
CA GLY A 201 5.61 -17.24 -14.58
C GLY A 201 5.72 -18.62 -13.94
N LEU A 202 4.74 -19.48 -14.24
CA LEU A 202 4.62 -20.84 -13.70
C LEU A 202 5.23 -21.91 -14.61
N SER A 203 5.49 -21.56 -15.87
CA SER A 203 6.04 -22.52 -16.83
C SER A 203 7.52 -22.77 -16.57
N ALA A 204 7.93 -24.04 -16.56
CA ALA A 204 9.36 -24.38 -16.53
C ALA A 204 10.06 -23.76 -17.75
N ARG A 205 11.15 -23.03 -17.52
CA ARG A 205 11.99 -22.52 -18.61
C ARG A 205 12.63 -23.72 -19.30
N ASN A 206 12.37 -23.86 -20.59
CA ASN A 206 13.03 -24.91 -21.38
C ASN A 206 14.48 -24.47 -21.62
N PRO A 207 15.49 -25.16 -21.05
CA PRO A 207 16.90 -24.77 -21.20
C PRO A 207 17.43 -24.83 -22.65
N ALA A 208 16.63 -25.40 -23.57
CA ALA A 208 17.00 -25.53 -24.99
C ALA A 208 16.58 -24.32 -25.86
N LYS A 209 16.09 -23.20 -25.27
CA LYS A 209 15.67 -22.00 -26.02
C LYS A 209 16.37 -20.71 -25.51
N LEU A 210 17.54 -20.84 -24.93
CA LEU A 210 18.49 -19.75 -24.68
C LEU A 210 19.56 -19.75 -25.75
#